data_26d51259107db7cd07c6319dced2a242
#
_entry.id   26d51259107db7cd07c6319dced2a242
#
_cell.length_a   1.000
_cell.length_b   1.000
_cell.length_c   1.000
_cell.angle_alpha   90.00
_cell.angle_beta   90.00
_cell.angle_gamma   90.00
#
_symmetry.space_group_name_H-M   'P 1'
#
loop_
_entity.id
_entity.type
_entity.pdbx_description
1 polymer ?
#
loop_
_entity_poly.entity_id
_entity_poly.type
_entity_poly.pdbx_seq_one_letter_code
_entity_poly.pdbx_strand_id
1 'polypeptide(L)'
;MSTAAAKTQSLKGGEWLEKESSPADTFTPENFQEEQLMVKDMCASFLDSEVLPILDRIDKMEQGLMPSLVKKAGEQGLLGTSVPEQFGGLGKDFITSTLVNEGLGGGFSFSVAIAAHTGIGTLPILYFGTEAQKEKYIPKLA
;
A
#
# COMPACT_ATOMS: atom_id res chain seq x y z
N MET A 1 29.62 9.09 24.21
CA MET A 1 28.87 7.83 24.31
C MET A 1 27.41 8.16 24.08
N SER A 2 26.91 7.94 22.85
CA SER A 2 25.51 8.19 22.50
C SER A 2 24.70 7.00 23.00
N THR A 3 23.90 7.20 24.04
CA THR A 3 22.88 6.23 24.46
C THR A 3 21.80 6.22 23.38
N ALA A 4 21.81 5.16 22.56
CA ALA A 4 20.68 4.89 21.68
C ALA A 4 19.44 4.74 22.57
N ALA A 5 18.53 5.72 22.50
CA ALA A 5 17.24 5.63 23.15
C ALA A 5 16.56 4.35 22.64
N ALA A 6 16.19 3.45 23.53
CA ALA A 6 15.38 2.29 23.18
C ALA A 6 14.14 2.80 22.48
N LYS A 7 13.89 2.37 21.22
CA LYS A 7 12.66 2.71 20.51
C LYS A 7 11.50 2.17 21.34
N THR A 8 10.75 3.07 21.97
CA THR A 8 9.51 2.73 22.66
C THR A 8 8.58 2.13 21.61
N GLN A 9 8.12 0.92 21.83
CA GLN A 9 7.22 0.26 20.89
C GLN A 9 5.84 0.91 21.05
N SER A 10 5.36 1.58 20.01
CA SER A 10 4.02 2.21 20.02
C SER A 10 2.94 1.19 20.30
N LEU A 11 1.89 1.59 21.02
CA LEU A 11 0.70 0.78 21.25
C LEU A 11 0.02 0.44 19.93
N LYS A 12 -0.52 -0.77 19.83
CA LYS A 12 -1.13 -1.31 18.60
C LYS A 12 -2.62 -1.55 18.79
N GLY A 13 -3.42 -1.07 17.84
CA GLY A 13 -4.83 -1.42 17.71
C GLY A 13 -5.61 -1.34 19.03
N GLY A 14 -6.18 -2.47 19.47
CA GLY A 14 -6.99 -2.57 20.68
C GLY A 14 -6.27 -2.30 22.00
N GLU A 15 -4.94 -2.28 22.03
CA GLU A 15 -4.18 -1.95 23.24
C GLU A 15 -4.50 -0.55 23.76
N TRP A 16 -4.87 0.38 22.87
CA TRP A 16 -5.34 1.71 23.23
C TRP A 16 -6.60 1.74 24.11
N LEU A 17 -7.39 0.65 24.10
CA LEU A 17 -8.61 0.53 24.89
C LEU A 17 -8.36 0.01 26.30
N GLU A 18 -7.25 -0.68 26.52
CA GLU A 18 -6.97 -1.42 27.75
C GLU A 18 -5.77 -0.89 28.53
N LYS A 19 -4.81 -0.26 27.85
CA LYS A 19 -3.56 0.20 28.44
C LYS A 19 -3.57 1.70 28.69
N GLU A 20 -2.95 2.12 29.80
CA GLU A 20 -2.58 3.51 29.97
C GLU A 20 -1.62 3.91 28.84
N SER A 21 -1.86 5.07 28.24
CA SER A 21 -1.07 5.59 27.14
C SER A 21 -0.43 6.93 27.46
N SER A 22 0.73 7.17 26.92
CA SER A 22 1.44 8.45 26.97
C SER A 22 1.67 8.97 25.54
N PRO A 23 2.00 10.26 25.36
CA PRO A 23 2.38 10.76 24.03
C PRO A 23 3.54 9.98 23.38
N ALA A 24 4.44 9.38 24.17
CA ALA A 24 5.55 8.59 23.67
C ALA A 24 5.10 7.23 23.05
N ASP A 25 3.90 6.76 23.38
CA ASP A 25 3.33 5.51 22.88
C ASP A 25 2.59 5.71 21.55
N THR A 26 2.45 6.97 21.10
CA THR A 26 1.74 7.33 19.88
C THR A 26 2.70 7.26 18.68
N PHE A 27 2.28 6.53 17.64
CA PHE A 27 2.94 6.58 16.35
C PHE A 27 2.45 7.83 15.59
N THR A 28 3.38 8.66 15.14
CA THR A 28 3.09 9.90 14.42
C THR A 28 3.83 9.94 13.08
N PRO A 29 3.47 10.85 12.16
CA PRO A 29 4.17 10.98 10.86
C PRO A 29 5.68 11.17 10.98
N GLU A 30 6.17 11.77 12.06
CA GLU A 30 7.60 11.96 12.34
C GLU A 30 8.32 10.63 12.62
N ASN A 31 7.57 9.56 12.86
CA ASN A 31 8.11 8.21 13.08
C ASN A 31 8.25 7.41 11.77
N PHE A 32 7.79 7.94 10.64
CA PHE A 32 7.95 7.25 9.34
C PHE A 32 9.43 7.06 9.04
N GLN A 33 9.73 5.88 8.50
CA GLN A 33 11.07 5.57 8.03
C GLN A 33 11.31 6.18 6.65
N GLU A 34 12.56 6.42 6.31
CA GLU A 34 12.94 7.00 5.01
C GLU A 34 12.36 6.19 3.84
N GLU A 35 12.41 4.86 3.90
CA GLU A 35 11.82 4.00 2.87
C GLU A 35 10.31 4.19 2.72
N GLN A 36 9.58 4.39 3.83
CA GLN A 36 8.14 4.64 3.81
C GLN A 36 7.81 5.99 3.15
N LEU A 37 8.60 7.01 3.43
CA LEU A 37 8.47 8.32 2.79
C LEU A 37 8.78 8.24 1.28
N MET A 38 9.80 7.49 0.88
CA MET A 38 10.11 7.26 -0.54
C MET A 38 8.95 6.58 -1.28
N VAL A 39 8.29 5.60 -0.67
CA VAL A 39 7.11 4.95 -1.25
C VAL A 39 5.95 5.94 -1.40
N LYS A 40 5.72 6.80 -0.41
CA LYS A 40 4.70 7.85 -0.48
C LYS A 40 4.98 8.83 -1.64
N ASP A 41 6.22 9.29 -1.78
CA ASP A 41 6.64 10.19 -2.85
C ASP A 41 6.52 9.54 -4.23
N MET A 42 6.81 8.24 -4.34
CA MET A 42 6.62 7.47 -5.56
C MET A 42 5.14 7.41 -5.96
N CYS A 43 4.24 7.20 -5.00
CA CYS A 43 2.80 7.21 -5.25
C CYS A 43 2.31 8.58 -5.74
N ALA A 44 2.74 9.66 -5.10
CA ALA A 44 2.41 11.02 -5.52
C ALA A 44 2.90 11.31 -6.94
N SER A 45 4.15 10.95 -7.24
CA SER A 45 4.73 11.11 -8.57
C SER A 45 3.99 10.30 -9.64
N PHE A 46 3.55 9.09 -9.31
CA PHE A 46 2.74 8.27 -10.20
C PHE A 46 1.37 8.92 -10.49
N LEU A 47 0.70 9.44 -9.47
CA LEU A 47 -0.55 10.16 -9.66
C LEU A 47 -0.38 11.37 -10.57
N ASP A 48 0.63 12.21 -10.28
CA ASP A 48 0.85 13.45 -10.99
C ASP A 48 1.20 13.22 -12.48
N SER A 49 1.95 12.15 -12.77
CA SER A 49 2.42 11.88 -14.13
C SER A 49 1.48 11.01 -14.95
N GLU A 50 0.85 10.02 -14.34
CA GLU A 50 0.14 8.98 -15.08
C GLU A 50 -1.40 9.06 -14.97
N VAL A 51 -1.91 9.61 -13.87
CA VAL A 51 -3.36 9.56 -13.56
C VAL A 51 -4.03 10.92 -13.73
N LEU A 52 -3.55 11.94 -13.01
CA LEU A 52 -4.19 13.26 -12.99
C LEU A 52 -4.33 13.91 -14.37
N PRO A 53 -3.33 13.82 -15.27
CA PRO A 53 -3.46 14.44 -16.59
C PRO A 53 -4.54 13.83 -17.48
N ILE A 54 -5.05 12.64 -17.14
CA ILE A 54 -6.00 11.89 -17.97
C ILE A 54 -7.30 11.53 -17.24
N LEU A 55 -7.61 12.22 -16.13
CA LEU A 55 -8.84 11.98 -15.35
C LEU A 55 -10.11 12.01 -16.21
N ASP A 56 -10.24 12.96 -17.11
CA ASP A 56 -11.40 13.05 -18.02
C ASP A 56 -11.60 11.79 -18.89
N ARG A 57 -10.50 11.12 -19.26
CA ARG A 57 -10.56 9.88 -20.04
C ARG A 57 -10.95 8.70 -19.13
N ILE A 58 -10.45 8.70 -17.89
CA ILE A 58 -10.83 7.72 -16.86
C ILE A 58 -12.33 7.83 -16.58
N ASP A 59 -12.83 9.04 -16.35
CA ASP A 59 -14.26 9.29 -16.06
C ASP A 59 -15.18 8.91 -17.22
N LYS A 60 -14.70 9.05 -18.46
CA LYS A 60 -15.40 8.56 -19.66
C LYS A 60 -15.30 7.06 -19.88
N MET A 61 -14.66 6.34 -18.94
CA MET A 61 -14.46 4.88 -19.01
C MET A 61 -13.83 4.43 -20.34
N GLU A 62 -12.79 5.14 -20.79
CA GLU A 62 -12.09 4.78 -22.02
C GLU A 62 -11.61 3.33 -21.96
N GLN A 63 -11.96 2.57 -23.00
CA GLN A 63 -11.71 1.13 -23.03
C GLN A 63 -10.22 0.82 -22.93
N GLY A 64 -9.85 -0.07 -21.99
CA GLY A 64 -8.46 -0.52 -21.77
C GLY A 64 -7.60 0.45 -20.96
N LEU A 65 -8.05 1.68 -20.68
CA LEU A 65 -7.27 2.68 -19.97
C LEU A 65 -7.02 2.26 -18.51
N MET A 66 -8.06 1.94 -17.75
CA MET A 66 -7.92 1.55 -16.35
C MET A 66 -7.03 0.30 -16.17
N PRO A 67 -7.22 -0.81 -16.92
CA PRO A 67 -6.30 -1.94 -16.86
C PRO A 67 -4.85 -1.57 -17.17
N SER A 68 -4.60 -0.64 -18.10
CA SER A 68 -3.24 -0.20 -18.42
C SER A 68 -2.59 0.58 -17.28
N LEU A 69 -3.36 1.42 -16.57
CA LEU A 69 -2.88 2.15 -15.39
C LEU A 69 -2.58 1.21 -14.22
N VAL A 70 -3.47 0.24 -13.97
CA VAL A 70 -3.25 -0.78 -12.93
C VAL A 70 -1.99 -1.58 -13.24
N LYS A 71 -1.78 -1.96 -14.50
CA LYS A 71 -0.55 -2.65 -14.92
C LYS A 71 0.70 -1.80 -14.67
N LYS A 72 0.69 -0.53 -15.04
CA LYS A 72 1.81 0.41 -14.76
C LYS A 72 2.10 0.52 -13.25
N ALA A 73 1.07 0.59 -12.42
CA ALA A 73 1.22 0.60 -10.97
C ALA A 73 1.86 -0.69 -10.45
N GLY A 74 1.50 -1.85 -11.03
CA GLY A 74 2.14 -3.13 -10.74
C GLY A 74 3.61 -3.16 -11.14
N GLU A 75 3.96 -2.63 -12.32
CA GLU A 75 5.35 -2.53 -12.78
C GLU A 75 6.24 -1.68 -11.85
N GLN A 76 5.64 -0.78 -11.06
CA GLN A 76 6.31 -0.02 -10.00
C GLN A 76 6.23 -0.68 -8.61
N GLY A 77 5.65 -1.88 -8.50
CA GLY A 77 5.53 -2.62 -7.25
C GLY A 77 4.41 -2.15 -6.32
N LEU A 78 3.57 -1.19 -6.75
CA LEU A 78 2.52 -0.60 -5.90
C LEU A 78 1.40 -1.60 -5.57
N LEU A 79 1.19 -2.63 -6.40
CA LEU A 79 0.18 -3.66 -6.17
C LEU A 79 0.66 -4.74 -5.20
N GLY A 80 1.97 -4.98 -5.14
CA GLY A 80 2.59 -6.03 -4.35
C GLY A 80 3.15 -5.58 -2.99
N THR A 81 2.85 -4.35 -2.54
CA THR A 81 3.48 -3.75 -1.34
C THR A 81 3.41 -4.66 -0.12
N SER A 82 2.26 -5.22 0.22
CA SER A 82 2.06 -6.11 1.37
C SER A 82 2.14 -7.60 1.04
N VAL A 83 2.29 -7.94 -0.23
CA VAL A 83 2.43 -9.34 -0.67
C VAL A 83 3.81 -9.85 -0.26
N PRO A 84 3.92 -11.06 0.35
CA PRO A 84 5.23 -11.64 0.70
C PRO A 84 6.15 -11.80 -0.50
N GLU A 85 7.45 -11.63 -0.27
CA GLU A 85 8.50 -11.72 -1.31
C GLU A 85 8.48 -13.07 -2.06
N GLN A 86 8.15 -14.16 -1.36
CA GLN A 86 8.04 -15.50 -1.97
C GLN A 86 6.99 -15.58 -3.08
N PHE A 87 6.03 -14.66 -3.12
CA PHE A 87 5.02 -14.55 -4.17
C PHE A 87 5.25 -13.35 -5.10
N GLY A 88 6.45 -12.74 -5.06
CA GLY A 88 6.84 -11.64 -5.93
C GLY A 88 6.44 -10.24 -5.43
N GLY A 89 5.97 -10.12 -4.20
CA GLY A 89 5.68 -8.84 -3.57
C GLY A 89 6.88 -8.22 -2.85
N LEU A 90 6.65 -7.10 -2.17
CA LEU A 90 7.67 -6.35 -1.44
C LEU A 90 7.73 -6.69 0.05
N GLY A 91 6.78 -7.44 0.59
CA GLY A 91 6.73 -7.88 1.99
C GLY A 91 6.69 -6.74 3.01
N LYS A 92 6.21 -5.56 2.62
CA LYS A 92 6.19 -4.38 3.50
C LYS A 92 5.08 -4.45 4.53
N ASP A 93 5.22 -3.65 5.58
CA ASP A 93 4.30 -3.58 6.69
C ASP A 93 2.98 -2.86 6.33
N PHE A 94 2.03 -2.91 7.27
CA PHE A 94 0.74 -2.27 7.12
C PHE A 94 0.83 -0.74 7.03
N ILE A 95 1.82 -0.12 7.69
CA ILE A 95 2.04 1.33 7.62
C ILE A 95 2.40 1.72 6.19
N THR A 96 3.33 1.00 5.56
CA THR A 96 3.71 1.24 4.16
C THR A 96 2.52 1.08 3.21
N SER A 97 1.70 0.03 3.40
CA SER A 97 0.48 -0.17 2.60
C SER A 97 -0.53 0.97 2.78
N THR A 98 -0.65 1.51 4.00
CA THR A 98 -1.51 2.66 4.29
C THR A 98 -1.00 3.92 3.59
N LEU A 99 0.31 4.14 3.57
CA LEU A 99 0.93 5.27 2.86
C LEU A 99 0.74 5.18 1.34
N VAL A 100 0.78 3.96 0.77
CA VAL A 100 0.41 3.76 -0.65
C VAL A 100 -1.03 4.19 -0.90
N ASN A 101 -1.96 3.75 -0.07
CA ASN A 101 -3.37 4.13 -0.21
C ASN A 101 -3.58 5.66 -0.03
N GLU A 102 -2.92 6.28 0.94
CA GLU A 102 -2.94 7.73 1.14
C GLU A 102 -2.36 8.45 -0.08
N GLY A 103 -1.17 8.03 -0.53
CA GLY A 103 -0.46 8.64 -1.66
C GLY A 103 -1.22 8.54 -2.98
N LEU A 104 -1.99 7.46 -3.19
CA LEU A 104 -2.83 7.27 -4.39
C LEU A 104 -4.25 7.81 -4.23
N GLY A 105 -4.64 8.32 -3.04
CA GLY A 105 -6.01 8.71 -2.72
C GLY A 105 -6.61 9.77 -3.65
N GLY A 106 -5.80 10.67 -4.19
CA GLY A 106 -6.21 11.70 -5.14
C GLY A 106 -6.59 11.20 -6.54
N GLY A 107 -6.43 9.91 -6.83
CA GLY A 107 -6.69 9.33 -8.16
C GLY A 107 -8.16 8.98 -8.44
N PHE A 108 -9.09 9.27 -7.53
CA PHE A 108 -10.54 9.02 -7.67
C PHE A 108 -10.84 7.57 -8.08
N SER A 109 -11.43 7.34 -9.26
CA SER A 109 -11.78 6.00 -9.75
C SER A 109 -10.57 5.07 -9.86
N PHE A 110 -9.39 5.60 -10.17
CA PHE A 110 -8.14 4.85 -10.17
C PHE A 110 -7.79 4.35 -8.76
N SER A 111 -7.91 5.21 -7.74
CA SER A 111 -7.64 4.83 -6.35
C SER A 111 -8.55 3.68 -5.88
N VAL A 112 -9.84 3.74 -6.27
CA VAL A 112 -10.79 2.64 -5.99
C VAL A 112 -10.38 1.35 -6.69
N ALA A 113 -9.94 1.43 -7.96
CA ALA A 113 -9.48 0.25 -8.70
C ALA A 113 -8.26 -0.40 -8.05
N ILE A 114 -7.27 0.40 -7.61
CA ILE A 114 -6.09 -0.11 -6.88
C ILE A 114 -6.49 -0.73 -5.55
N ALA A 115 -7.33 -0.05 -4.76
CA ALA A 115 -7.77 -0.56 -3.46
C ALA A 115 -8.58 -1.87 -3.61
N ALA A 116 -9.42 -1.96 -4.63
CA ALA A 116 -10.15 -3.19 -4.93
C ALA A 116 -9.21 -4.33 -5.35
N HIS A 117 -8.21 -4.03 -6.19
CA HIS A 117 -7.22 -5.02 -6.63
C HIS A 117 -6.38 -5.54 -5.47
N THR A 118 -5.75 -4.64 -4.70
CA THR A 118 -4.82 -5.00 -3.62
C THR A 118 -5.54 -5.55 -2.38
N GLY A 119 -6.75 -5.06 -2.10
CA GLY A 119 -7.57 -5.47 -0.96
C GLY A 119 -8.48 -6.65 -1.31
N ILE A 120 -9.64 -6.35 -1.89
CA ILE A 120 -10.72 -7.33 -2.12
C ILE A 120 -10.29 -8.44 -3.10
N GLY A 121 -9.49 -8.12 -4.09
CA GLY A 121 -9.02 -9.08 -5.09
C GLY A 121 -7.91 -10.00 -4.59
N THR A 122 -6.91 -9.44 -3.92
CA THR A 122 -5.66 -10.14 -3.58
C THR A 122 -5.69 -10.77 -2.19
N LEU A 123 -6.14 -10.04 -1.16
CA LEU A 123 -6.03 -10.51 0.23
C LEU A 123 -6.83 -11.79 0.54
N PRO A 124 -8.03 -12.02 0.01
CA PRO A 124 -8.73 -13.28 0.26
C PRO A 124 -7.94 -14.51 -0.21
N ILE A 125 -7.27 -14.41 -1.36
CA ILE A 125 -6.42 -15.50 -1.87
C ILE A 125 -5.18 -15.64 -0.98
N LEU A 126 -4.56 -14.52 -0.62
CA LEU A 126 -3.34 -14.52 0.19
C LEU A 126 -3.58 -15.12 1.58
N TYR A 127 -4.69 -14.78 2.23
CA TYR A 127 -4.94 -15.22 3.62
C TYR A 127 -5.65 -16.57 3.71
N PHE A 128 -6.54 -16.89 2.77
CA PHE A 128 -7.42 -18.05 2.86
C PHE A 128 -7.25 -19.06 1.72
N GLY A 129 -6.47 -18.72 0.68
CA GLY A 129 -6.18 -19.63 -0.41
C GLY A 129 -5.28 -20.80 0.02
N THR A 130 -5.42 -21.94 -0.66
CA THR A 130 -4.44 -23.03 -0.56
C THR A 130 -3.09 -22.58 -1.14
N GLU A 131 -1.99 -23.26 -0.77
CA GLU A 131 -0.67 -22.91 -1.31
C GLU A 131 -0.67 -22.94 -2.85
N ALA A 132 -1.29 -23.96 -3.44
CA ALA A 132 -1.40 -24.04 -4.91
C ALA A 132 -2.18 -22.86 -5.53
N GLN A 133 -3.18 -22.32 -4.84
CA GLN A 133 -3.90 -21.13 -5.27
C GLN A 133 -3.03 -19.88 -5.13
N LYS A 134 -2.31 -19.74 -4.02
CA LYS A 134 -1.39 -18.61 -3.79
C LYS A 134 -0.30 -18.58 -4.85
N GLU A 135 0.40 -19.69 -5.07
CA GLU A 135 1.45 -19.81 -6.08
C GLU A 135 0.96 -19.51 -7.50
N LYS A 136 -0.27 -19.89 -7.81
CA LYS A 136 -0.87 -19.70 -9.13
C LYS A 136 -1.30 -18.26 -9.40
N TYR A 137 -1.89 -17.59 -8.41
CA TYR A 137 -2.60 -16.32 -8.62
C TYR A 137 -1.84 -15.12 -8.06
N ILE A 138 -1.26 -15.21 -6.86
CA ILE A 138 -0.66 -14.04 -6.20
C ILE A 138 0.48 -13.40 -7.02
N PRO A 139 1.42 -14.15 -7.64
CA PRO A 139 2.48 -13.54 -8.46
C PRO A 139 1.98 -12.73 -9.66
N LYS A 140 0.72 -12.96 -10.07
CA LYS A 140 0.10 -12.23 -11.19
C LYS A 140 -0.69 -11.01 -10.71
N LEU A 141 -0.98 -10.93 -9.43
CA LEU A 141 -1.70 -9.85 -8.78
C LEU A 141 -0.73 -8.85 -8.13
N ALA A 142 0.46 -9.28 -7.75
CA ALA A 142 1.52 -8.44 -7.23
C ALA A 142 2.25 -7.68 -8.33
#